data_39fe8d3953de6f5322c181fca22cf155
#
_entry.id   39fe8d3953de6f5322c181fca22cf155
#
_cell.length_a   1.000
_cell.length_b   1.000
_cell.length_c   1.000
_cell.angle_alpha   90.00
_cell.angle_beta   90.00
_cell.angle_gamma   90.00
#
_symmetry.space_group_name_H-M   'P 1'
#
loop_
_entity.id
_entity.type
_entity.pdbx_description
1 polymer ?
#
loop_
_entity_poly.entity_id
_entity_poly.type
_entity_poly.pdbx_seq_one_letter_code
_entity_poly.pdbx_strand_id
1 'polypeptide(L)'
;MNPHKVTEAFEQAICDYTGAPYCVCLDNCSNALFLALKYYNVEGRNVYIPERTYMSVPCEIIHAGGKVVFLPREGNTIKGKYFLMGTNVWDSALSFTADMYIPESVMCCSFTGPYKHLKLGKGGCILTDSEDAYKWFKRSRFSGRGEVSYHDDNFTQLGWNMYMNPLVASLGLLLIQQFYNLDGTKIVMEDIELPYPNLSKFKIYTDGV
;
A
#
# COMPACT_ATOMS: atom_id res chain seq x y z
N MET A 1 16.71 -13.18 -18.38
CA MET A 1 16.36 -13.10 -16.93
C MET A 1 14.93 -12.59 -16.82
N ASN A 2 14.07 -13.27 -16.08
CA ASN A 2 12.69 -12.79 -15.86
C ASN A 2 12.71 -11.66 -14.81
N PRO A 3 12.35 -10.40 -15.16
CA PRO A 3 12.42 -9.27 -14.25
C PRO A 3 11.42 -9.39 -13.10
N HIS A 4 10.37 -10.20 -13.24
CA HIS A 4 9.38 -10.42 -12.18
C HIS A 4 9.96 -11.19 -10.98
N LYS A 5 10.94 -12.07 -11.19
CA LYS A 5 11.54 -12.89 -10.13
C LYS A 5 12.20 -12.07 -9.01
N VAL A 6 12.81 -10.94 -9.32
CA VAL A 6 13.38 -10.08 -8.26
C VAL A 6 12.29 -9.38 -7.46
N THR A 7 11.20 -9.00 -8.11
CA THR A 7 10.04 -8.41 -7.41
C THR A 7 9.37 -9.45 -6.52
N GLU A 8 9.18 -10.69 -6.99
CA GLU A 8 8.67 -11.81 -6.20
C GLU A 8 9.54 -12.10 -4.98
N ALA A 9 10.87 -12.13 -5.16
CA ALA A 9 11.79 -12.32 -4.04
C ALA A 9 11.70 -11.19 -3.00
N PHE A 10 11.51 -9.95 -3.44
CA PHE A 10 11.31 -8.82 -2.53
C PHE A 10 9.95 -8.89 -1.84
N GLU A 11 8.87 -9.26 -2.55
CA GLU A 11 7.54 -9.49 -1.98
C GLU A 11 7.59 -10.57 -0.89
N GLN A 12 8.31 -11.68 -1.14
CA GLN A 12 8.51 -12.73 -0.14
C GLN A 12 9.28 -12.21 1.10
N ALA A 13 10.36 -11.45 0.92
CA ALA A 13 11.11 -10.87 2.02
C ALA A 13 10.27 -9.91 2.87
N ILE A 14 9.34 -9.16 2.24
CA ILE A 14 8.37 -8.33 2.96
C ILE A 14 7.39 -9.20 3.74
N CYS A 15 6.87 -10.29 3.16
CA CYS A 15 6.00 -11.25 3.84
C CYS A 15 6.71 -11.83 5.08
N ASP A 16 7.94 -12.28 4.91
CA ASP A 16 8.74 -12.86 6.00
C ASP A 16 8.94 -11.86 7.15
N TYR A 17 9.18 -10.58 6.82
CA TYR A 17 9.38 -9.55 7.84
C TYR A 17 8.08 -9.12 8.52
N THR A 18 7.01 -8.89 7.77
CA THR A 18 5.76 -8.31 8.27
C THR A 18 4.77 -9.32 8.83
N GLY A 19 4.98 -10.61 8.55
CA GLY A 19 4.06 -11.69 8.91
C GLY A 19 2.81 -11.79 8.01
N ALA A 20 2.76 -11.03 6.92
CA ALA A 20 1.65 -11.11 5.95
C ALA A 20 1.79 -12.37 5.08
N PRO A 21 0.70 -13.12 4.82
CA PRO A 21 0.72 -14.26 3.91
C PRO A 21 1.06 -13.89 2.46
N TYR A 22 0.60 -12.72 1.99
CA TYR A 22 0.84 -12.25 0.63
C TYR A 22 1.24 -10.78 0.61
N CYS A 23 2.15 -10.45 -0.32
CA CYS A 23 2.57 -9.08 -0.61
C CYS A 23 2.50 -8.80 -2.11
N VAL A 24 2.06 -7.61 -2.48
CA VAL A 24 2.07 -7.11 -3.86
C VAL A 24 2.77 -5.77 -3.90
N CYS A 25 3.97 -5.70 -4.49
CA CYS A 25 4.73 -4.48 -4.64
C CYS A 25 4.17 -3.60 -5.77
N LEU A 26 4.06 -2.30 -5.52
CA LEU A 26 3.64 -1.26 -6.46
C LEU A 26 4.66 -0.14 -6.52
N ASP A 27 4.49 0.73 -7.50
CA ASP A 27 5.35 1.90 -7.69
C ASP A 27 5.22 2.96 -6.58
N ASN A 28 4.12 2.98 -5.82
CA ASN A 28 3.91 3.83 -4.64
C ASN A 28 2.70 3.37 -3.78
N CYS A 29 2.59 3.93 -2.56
CA CYS A 29 1.50 3.63 -1.64
C CYS A 29 0.14 4.24 -2.07
N SER A 30 0.13 5.39 -2.76
CA SER A 30 -1.11 5.98 -3.26
C SER A 30 -1.80 5.03 -4.23
N ASN A 31 -1.05 4.45 -5.18
CA ASN A 31 -1.56 3.44 -6.09
C ASN A 31 -1.98 2.14 -5.36
N ALA A 32 -1.29 1.79 -4.27
CA ALA A 32 -1.71 0.67 -3.41
C ALA A 32 -3.08 0.95 -2.77
N LEU A 33 -3.29 2.14 -2.22
CA LEU A 33 -4.58 2.57 -1.67
C LEU A 33 -5.67 2.60 -2.75
N PHE A 34 -5.37 3.17 -3.93
CA PHE A 34 -6.31 3.18 -5.06
C PHE A 34 -6.77 1.77 -5.44
N LEU A 35 -5.83 0.83 -5.65
CA LEU A 35 -6.17 -0.55 -6.00
C LEU A 35 -6.97 -1.24 -4.89
N ALA A 36 -6.60 -1.04 -3.63
CA ALA A 36 -7.32 -1.59 -2.49
C ALA A 36 -8.77 -1.07 -2.44
N LEU A 37 -8.99 0.22 -2.67
CA LEU A 37 -10.31 0.84 -2.73
C LEU A 37 -11.13 0.33 -3.93
N LYS A 38 -10.49 0.13 -5.09
CA LYS A 38 -11.15 -0.48 -6.27
C LYS A 38 -11.55 -1.93 -6.01
N TYR A 39 -10.72 -2.71 -5.34
CA TYR A 39 -11.02 -4.09 -4.97
C TYR A 39 -12.26 -4.18 -4.07
N TYR A 40 -12.38 -3.28 -3.08
CA TYR A 40 -13.54 -3.22 -2.19
C TYR A 40 -14.75 -2.48 -2.79
N ASN A 41 -14.66 -2.04 -4.03
CA ASN A 41 -15.73 -1.33 -4.75
C ASN A 41 -16.36 -0.22 -3.91
N VAL A 42 -15.59 0.82 -3.63
CA VAL A 42 -16.06 1.97 -2.83
C VAL A 42 -16.89 2.96 -3.63
N GLU A 43 -17.19 2.69 -4.89
CA GLU A 43 -17.95 3.58 -5.77
C GLU A 43 -19.29 4.00 -5.13
N GLY A 44 -19.53 5.31 -5.03
CA GLY A 44 -20.70 5.90 -4.41
C GLY A 44 -20.77 5.78 -2.87
N ARG A 45 -19.82 5.07 -2.24
CA ARG A 45 -19.81 4.80 -0.79
C ARG A 45 -19.01 5.84 -0.02
N ASN A 46 -19.40 6.09 1.21
CA ASN A 46 -18.63 6.91 2.15
C ASN A 46 -17.42 6.11 2.68
N VAL A 47 -16.24 6.73 2.60
CA VAL A 47 -15.01 6.26 3.23
C VAL A 47 -14.57 7.29 4.25
N TYR A 48 -14.44 6.87 5.51
CA TYR A 48 -14.14 7.76 6.62
C TYR A 48 -12.65 7.71 6.93
N ILE A 49 -12.00 8.88 6.95
CA ILE A 49 -10.57 9.03 7.19
C ILE A 49 -10.30 10.17 8.19
N PRO A 50 -9.15 10.20 8.87
CA PRO A 50 -8.74 11.34 9.67
C PRO A 50 -8.69 12.62 8.84
N GLU A 51 -9.14 13.75 9.39
CA GLU A 51 -9.02 15.05 8.72
C GLU A 51 -7.58 15.50 8.49
N ARG A 52 -6.63 14.91 9.23
CA ARG A 52 -5.19 15.12 9.07
C ARG A 52 -4.58 13.82 8.58
N THR A 53 -4.21 13.80 7.33
CA THR A 53 -3.57 12.66 6.67
C THR A 53 -2.76 13.15 5.46
N TYR A 54 -2.05 12.25 4.80
CA TYR A 54 -1.36 12.57 3.56
C TYR A 54 -2.36 12.88 2.44
N MET A 55 -2.06 13.94 1.68
CA MET A 55 -3.00 14.52 0.70
C MET A 55 -3.45 13.55 -0.41
N SER A 56 -2.71 12.49 -0.71
CA SER A 56 -3.15 11.53 -1.71
C SER A 56 -4.28 10.61 -1.22
N VAL A 57 -4.46 10.43 0.08
CA VAL A 57 -5.49 9.51 0.60
C VAL A 57 -6.90 9.90 0.17
N PRO A 58 -7.37 11.15 0.40
CA PRO A 58 -8.66 11.57 -0.12
C PRO A 58 -8.71 11.58 -1.66
N CYS A 59 -7.60 11.89 -2.36
CA CYS A 59 -7.55 11.80 -3.81
C CYS A 59 -7.87 10.38 -4.28
N GLU A 60 -7.23 9.36 -3.71
CA GLU A 60 -7.41 7.97 -4.16
C GLU A 60 -8.80 7.41 -3.81
N ILE A 61 -9.44 7.90 -2.74
CA ILE A 61 -10.86 7.60 -2.48
C ILE A 61 -11.75 8.16 -3.60
N ILE A 62 -11.54 9.42 -3.99
CA ILE A 62 -12.30 10.08 -5.05
C ILE A 62 -12.02 9.41 -6.40
N HIS A 63 -10.77 9.15 -6.75
CA HIS A 63 -10.40 8.44 -7.98
C HIS A 63 -11.00 7.03 -8.06
N ALA A 64 -11.16 6.36 -6.92
CA ALA A 64 -11.83 5.07 -6.85
C ALA A 64 -13.37 5.17 -6.98
N GLY A 65 -13.94 6.39 -7.01
CA GLY A 65 -15.37 6.67 -7.07
C GLY A 65 -16.05 6.78 -5.70
N GLY A 66 -15.28 6.75 -4.62
CA GLY A 66 -15.79 6.88 -3.24
C GLY A 66 -16.03 8.34 -2.84
N LYS A 67 -16.72 8.53 -1.71
CA LYS A 67 -16.98 9.82 -1.08
C LYS A 67 -16.16 9.93 0.20
N VAL A 68 -15.37 11.01 0.30
CA VAL A 68 -14.55 11.27 1.49
C VAL A 68 -15.41 11.83 2.62
N VAL A 69 -15.27 11.25 3.81
CA VAL A 69 -15.83 11.79 5.05
C VAL A 69 -14.70 11.96 6.06
N PHE A 70 -14.39 13.19 6.40
CA PHE A 70 -13.36 13.49 7.37
C PHE A 70 -13.85 13.30 8.81
N LEU A 71 -13.07 12.60 9.60
CA LEU A 71 -13.29 12.43 11.03
C LEU A 71 -12.36 13.39 11.80
N PRO A 72 -12.90 14.19 12.74
CA PRO A 72 -12.09 15.00 13.63
C PRO A 72 -11.09 14.14 14.41
N ARG A 73 -9.89 14.66 14.61
CA ARG A 73 -8.85 14.01 15.39
C ARG A 73 -8.14 15.02 16.28
N GLU A 74 -7.88 14.65 17.52
CA GLU A 74 -7.05 15.44 18.41
C GLU A 74 -5.58 15.46 17.93
N GLY A 75 -4.91 16.58 18.16
CA GLY A 75 -3.53 16.80 17.73
C GLY A 75 -3.39 17.12 16.24
N ASN A 76 -2.14 17.22 15.79
CA ASN A 76 -1.81 17.59 14.42
C ASN A 76 -0.97 16.52 13.69
N THR A 77 -0.75 15.37 14.32
CA THR A 77 0.11 14.28 13.81
C THR A 77 -0.71 13.02 13.55
N ILE A 78 -0.18 12.19 12.62
CA ILE A 78 -0.57 10.78 12.45
C ILE A 78 0.63 9.93 12.82
N LYS A 79 0.38 8.88 13.60
CA LYS A 79 1.39 7.88 13.98
C LYS A 79 1.02 6.52 13.39
N GLY A 80 1.99 5.89 12.73
CA GLY A 80 1.92 4.52 12.27
C GLY A 80 0.88 4.27 11.19
N LYS A 81 -0.22 3.66 11.57
CA LYS A 81 -1.28 3.22 10.66
C LYS A 81 -2.66 3.60 11.15
N TYR A 82 -3.60 3.72 10.25
CA TYR A 82 -5.01 3.93 10.58
C TYR A 82 -5.93 3.25 9.57
N PHE A 83 -7.13 2.95 10.01
CA PHE A 83 -8.14 2.24 9.26
C PHE A 83 -8.99 3.21 8.44
N LEU A 84 -9.22 2.90 7.16
CA LEU A 84 -10.18 3.61 6.31
C LEU A 84 -11.57 3.01 6.60
N MET A 85 -12.33 3.63 7.49
CA MET A 85 -13.63 3.10 7.92
C MET A 85 -14.64 3.04 6.77
N GLY A 86 -15.38 1.96 6.70
CA GLY A 86 -16.24 1.62 5.56
C GLY A 86 -15.60 0.71 4.53
N THR A 87 -14.35 0.28 4.78
CA THR A 87 -13.58 -0.68 3.98
C THR A 87 -12.88 -1.70 4.88
N ASN A 88 -12.03 -2.57 4.34
CA ASN A 88 -11.05 -3.36 5.12
C ASN A 88 -9.61 -2.91 4.85
N VAL A 89 -9.43 -1.63 4.49
CA VAL A 89 -8.14 -1.06 4.09
C VAL A 89 -7.51 -0.28 5.24
N TRP A 90 -6.22 -0.51 5.47
CA TRP A 90 -5.37 0.26 6.38
C TRP A 90 -4.36 1.08 5.58
N ASP A 91 -4.30 2.37 5.83
CA ASP A 91 -3.13 3.16 5.48
C ASP A 91 -2.03 2.92 6.53
N SER A 92 -1.00 2.19 6.11
CA SER A 92 0.15 1.83 6.91
C SER A 92 1.42 2.54 6.42
N ALA A 93 1.25 3.72 5.81
CA ALA A 93 2.36 4.46 5.21
C ALA A 93 3.44 4.89 6.21
N LEU A 94 3.12 4.95 7.51
CA LEU A 94 4.04 5.33 8.59
C LEU A 94 4.37 4.15 9.52
N SER A 95 3.98 2.91 9.13
CA SER A 95 4.23 1.69 9.88
C SER A 95 4.86 0.65 8.96
N PHE A 96 6.08 0.24 9.25
CA PHE A 96 6.74 -0.89 8.60
C PHE A 96 7.65 -1.56 9.63
N THR A 97 7.13 -2.59 10.29
CA THR A 97 7.81 -3.25 11.41
C THR A 97 7.58 -4.77 11.40
N ALA A 98 8.35 -5.49 12.21
CA ALA A 98 8.23 -6.93 12.35
C ALA A 98 6.81 -7.33 12.76
N ASP A 99 6.28 -8.36 12.11
CA ASP A 99 5.00 -9.02 12.41
C ASP A 99 3.80 -8.06 12.55
N MET A 100 3.81 -6.98 11.77
CA MET A 100 2.82 -5.90 11.85
C MET A 100 1.47 -6.22 11.20
N TYR A 101 1.41 -7.32 10.44
CA TYR A 101 0.21 -7.62 9.65
C TYR A 101 -1.01 -7.87 10.55
N ILE A 102 -2.14 -7.29 10.15
CA ILE A 102 -3.43 -7.47 10.82
C ILE A 102 -4.26 -8.46 9.98
N PRO A 103 -4.65 -9.62 10.53
CA PRO A 103 -5.48 -10.60 9.81
C PRO A 103 -6.77 -10.00 9.24
N GLU A 104 -7.25 -10.59 8.15
CA GLU A 104 -8.50 -10.20 7.45
C GLU A 104 -8.50 -8.74 6.93
N SER A 105 -7.30 -8.16 6.73
CA SER A 105 -7.16 -6.80 6.26
C SER A 105 -6.36 -6.68 4.96
N VAL A 106 -6.46 -5.51 4.34
CA VAL A 106 -5.55 -5.05 3.29
C VAL A 106 -4.77 -3.86 3.82
N MET A 107 -3.46 -3.99 3.96
CA MET A 107 -2.59 -2.94 4.49
C MET A 107 -1.72 -2.37 3.38
N CYS A 108 -1.73 -1.03 3.22
CA CYS A 108 -0.97 -0.32 2.20
C CYS A 108 0.25 0.36 2.84
N CYS A 109 1.46 -0.09 2.48
CA CYS A 109 2.72 0.42 3.02
C CYS A 109 3.44 1.33 2.01
N SER A 110 4.23 2.28 2.52
CA SER A 110 4.99 3.23 1.71
C SER A 110 6.49 3.10 1.92
N PHE A 111 7.23 3.08 0.81
CA PHE A 111 8.71 3.13 0.77
C PHE A 111 9.22 4.44 0.16
N THR A 112 8.31 5.42 -0.04
CA THR A 112 8.61 6.70 -0.67
C THR A 112 8.93 7.76 0.38
N GLY A 113 10.07 8.41 0.22
CA GLY A 113 10.45 9.56 1.03
C GLY A 113 11.47 9.24 2.13
N PRO A 114 12.06 10.31 2.73
CA PRO A 114 13.20 10.18 3.64
C PRO A 114 12.85 9.68 5.04
N TYR A 115 11.58 9.79 5.42
CA TYR A 115 11.10 9.44 6.77
C TYR A 115 10.68 7.97 6.91
N LYS A 116 10.67 7.18 5.81
CA LYS A 116 10.27 5.77 5.87
C LYS A 116 11.39 4.90 6.43
N HIS A 117 11.03 3.79 7.07
CA HIS A 117 12.03 2.82 7.55
C HIS A 117 12.78 2.23 6.37
N LEU A 118 12.07 1.69 5.39
CA LEU A 118 12.64 1.22 4.13
C LEU A 118 12.56 2.36 3.08
N LYS A 119 13.72 2.92 2.73
CA LYS A 119 13.85 4.14 1.90
C LYS A 119 14.22 3.79 0.47
N LEU A 120 13.24 3.55 -0.38
CA LEU A 120 13.48 3.21 -1.80
C LEU A 120 13.37 4.43 -2.75
N GLY A 121 13.12 5.62 -2.21
CA GLY A 121 12.85 6.82 -3.02
C GLY A 121 11.45 6.82 -3.63
N LYS A 122 11.04 5.73 -4.27
CA LYS A 122 9.70 5.47 -4.77
C LYS A 122 9.35 4.00 -4.57
N GLY A 123 8.12 3.70 -4.13
CA GLY A 123 7.66 2.34 -3.91
C GLY A 123 6.59 2.25 -2.83
N GLY A 124 5.87 1.16 -2.85
CA GLY A 124 4.90 0.77 -1.84
C GLY A 124 4.49 -0.69 -2.02
N CYS A 125 3.68 -1.20 -1.12
CA CYS A 125 3.11 -2.53 -1.27
C CYS A 125 1.73 -2.64 -0.64
N ILE A 126 1.02 -3.68 -1.04
CA ILE A 126 -0.20 -4.17 -0.42
C ILE A 126 0.15 -5.47 0.30
N LEU A 127 -0.28 -5.59 1.57
CA LEU A 127 -0.24 -6.82 2.36
C LEU A 127 -1.66 -7.35 2.50
N THR A 128 -1.85 -8.67 2.38
CA THR A 128 -3.16 -9.32 2.54
C THR A 128 -2.99 -10.81 2.90
N ASP A 129 -4.01 -11.42 3.50
CA ASP A 129 -4.11 -12.87 3.69
C ASP A 129 -5.08 -13.53 2.71
N SER A 130 -5.82 -12.75 1.92
CA SER A 130 -6.72 -13.24 0.90
C SER A 130 -5.98 -13.59 -0.39
N GLU A 131 -5.97 -14.87 -0.76
CA GLU A 131 -5.38 -15.33 -2.03
C GLU A 131 -6.10 -14.72 -3.25
N ASP A 132 -7.42 -14.54 -3.18
CA ASP A 132 -8.20 -13.92 -4.26
C ASP A 132 -7.84 -12.44 -4.43
N ALA A 133 -7.69 -11.70 -3.33
CA ALA A 133 -7.22 -10.32 -3.35
C ALA A 133 -5.80 -10.23 -3.92
N TYR A 134 -4.89 -11.10 -3.48
CA TYR A 134 -3.53 -11.18 -3.99
C TYR A 134 -3.49 -11.38 -5.51
N LYS A 135 -4.22 -12.38 -6.03
CA LYS A 135 -4.31 -12.66 -7.48
C LYS A 135 -4.86 -11.46 -8.24
N TRP A 136 -5.89 -10.83 -7.69
CA TRP A 136 -6.50 -9.64 -8.29
C TRP A 136 -5.51 -8.46 -8.34
N PHE A 137 -4.80 -8.17 -7.24
CA PHE A 137 -3.82 -7.09 -7.18
C PHE A 137 -2.63 -7.31 -8.10
N LYS A 138 -2.11 -8.55 -8.17
CA LYS A 138 -1.01 -8.91 -9.08
C LYS A 138 -1.34 -8.56 -10.52
N ARG A 139 -2.54 -8.91 -11.00
CA ARG A 139 -3.00 -8.57 -12.34
C ARG A 139 -3.33 -7.08 -12.49
N SER A 140 -4.04 -6.51 -11.52
CA SER A 140 -4.48 -5.10 -11.57
C SER A 140 -3.31 -4.13 -11.68
N ARG A 141 -2.20 -4.36 -10.96
CA ARG A 141 -1.00 -3.51 -11.05
C ARG A 141 -0.28 -3.59 -12.39
N PHE A 142 -0.55 -4.62 -13.20
CA PHE A 142 0.16 -4.91 -14.44
C PHE A 142 -0.78 -4.89 -15.66
N SER A 143 -1.62 -3.87 -15.76
CA SER A 143 -2.57 -3.66 -16.88
C SER A 143 -3.56 -4.81 -17.08
N GLY A 144 -3.92 -5.53 -16.02
CA GLY A 144 -4.81 -6.70 -16.07
C GLY A 144 -4.12 -7.99 -16.51
N ARG A 145 -2.80 -7.96 -16.75
CA ARG A 145 -2.01 -9.08 -17.23
C ARG A 145 -1.52 -9.96 -16.07
N GLY A 146 -1.31 -11.24 -16.38
CA GLY A 146 -0.46 -12.12 -15.60
C GLY A 146 1.04 -11.84 -15.84
N GLU A 147 1.89 -12.44 -15.02
CA GLU A 147 3.36 -12.36 -15.17
C GLU A 147 3.87 -13.45 -16.12
N VAL A 148 3.18 -13.62 -17.25
CA VAL A 148 3.45 -14.56 -18.33
C VAL A 148 3.63 -13.80 -19.64
N SER A 149 4.03 -14.50 -20.72
CA SER A 149 4.05 -13.90 -22.06
C SER A 149 2.64 -13.38 -22.41
N TYR A 150 2.57 -12.19 -23.01
CA TYR A 150 1.28 -11.62 -23.42
C TYR A 150 0.56 -12.44 -24.52
N HIS A 151 1.28 -13.30 -25.21
CA HIS A 151 0.68 -14.26 -26.15
C HIS A 151 -0.01 -15.44 -25.45
N ASP A 152 0.38 -15.72 -24.20
CA ASP A 152 -0.15 -16.83 -23.39
C ASP A 152 -1.12 -16.37 -22.31
N ASP A 153 -1.37 -15.06 -22.21
CA ASP A 153 -2.25 -14.48 -21.21
C ASP A 153 -3.72 -14.51 -21.66
N ASN A 154 -4.63 -14.64 -20.72
CA ASN A 154 -6.07 -14.74 -20.96
C ASN A 154 -6.85 -13.43 -20.77
N PHE A 155 -6.19 -12.34 -20.32
CA PHE A 155 -6.77 -10.98 -20.13
C PHE A 155 -8.14 -10.97 -19.47
N THR A 156 -8.28 -11.55 -18.29
CA THR A 156 -9.58 -11.74 -17.60
C THR A 156 -10.04 -10.53 -16.80
N GLN A 157 -9.23 -9.48 -16.65
CA GLN A 157 -9.61 -8.27 -15.91
C GLN A 157 -8.93 -7.02 -16.48
N LEU A 158 -9.51 -5.86 -16.17
CA LEU A 158 -8.86 -4.57 -16.39
C LEU A 158 -7.83 -4.29 -15.31
N GLY A 159 -6.84 -3.46 -15.63
CA GLY A 159 -5.81 -3.06 -14.69
C GLY A 159 -5.12 -1.77 -15.08
N TRP A 160 -4.09 -1.44 -14.33
CA TRP A 160 -3.31 -0.22 -14.44
C TRP A 160 -1.82 -0.54 -14.54
N ASN A 161 -1.04 0.38 -15.05
CA ASN A 161 0.42 0.24 -15.10
C ASN A 161 1.03 0.86 -13.83
N MET A 162 1.04 0.08 -12.75
CA MET A 162 1.42 0.50 -11.38
C MET A 162 2.42 -0.45 -10.73
N TYR A 163 3.07 -1.34 -11.50
CA TYR A 163 4.02 -2.29 -10.95
C TYR A 163 5.31 -1.61 -10.49
N MET A 164 5.94 -2.16 -9.46
CA MET A 164 7.24 -1.70 -8.99
C MET A 164 8.32 -1.96 -10.03
N ASN A 165 9.17 -0.95 -10.27
CA ASN A 165 10.34 -1.13 -11.14
C ASN A 165 11.28 -2.21 -10.55
N PRO A 166 11.72 -3.19 -11.34
CA PRO A 166 12.61 -4.27 -10.87
C PRO A 166 13.92 -3.78 -10.22
N LEU A 167 14.46 -2.63 -10.64
CA LEU A 167 15.64 -2.03 -10.00
C LEU A 167 15.32 -1.55 -8.57
N VAL A 168 14.12 -0.98 -8.37
CA VAL A 168 13.66 -0.58 -7.04
C VAL A 168 13.42 -1.81 -6.16
N ALA A 169 12.85 -2.88 -6.72
CA ALA A 169 12.68 -4.15 -6.01
C ALA A 169 14.02 -4.77 -5.62
N SER A 170 15.04 -4.72 -6.51
CA SER A 170 16.40 -5.19 -6.21
C SER A 170 17.05 -4.42 -5.05
N LEU A 171 16.89 -3.09 -5.05
CA LEU A 171 17.35 -2.25 -3.94
C LEU A 171 16.59 -2.59 -2.65
N GLY A 172 15.28 -2.79 -2.74
CA GLY A 172 14.45 -3.19 -1.60
C GLY A 172 14.88 -4.52 -0.99
N LEU A 173 15.15 -5.51 -1.84
CA LEU A 173 15.63 -6.83 -1.42
C LEU A 173 16.99 -6.76 -0.71
N LEU A 174 17.87 -5.86 -1.16
CA LEU A 174 19.14 -5.60 -0.48
C LEU A 174 18.94 -4.91 0.87
N LEU A 175 18.13 -3.83 0.90
CA LEU A 175 17.98 -3.00 2.09
C LEU A 175 17.13 -3.64 3.18
N ILE A 176 16.21 -4.56 2.85
CA ILE A 176 15.37 -5.22 3.86
C ILE A 176 16.19 -6.08 4.82
N GLN A 177 17.39 -6.50 4.43
CA GLN A 177 18.29 -7.26 5.29
C GLN A 177 18.71 -6.48 6.56
N GLN A 178 18.72 -5.15 6.51
CA GLN A 178 19.02 -4.30 7.68
C GLN A 178 17.96 -4.37 8.80
N PHE A 179 16.80 -5.00 8.54
CA PHE A 179 15.74 -5.21 9.53
C PHE A 179 15.88 -6.54 10.28
N TYR A 180 17.02 -7.21 10.14
CA TYR A 180 17.35 -8.42 10.85
C TYR A 180 18.68 -8.28 11.59
N ASN A 181 18.76 -8.86 12.77
CA ASN A 181 20.01 -9.02 13.52
C ASN A 181 20.90 -10.08 12.83
N LEU A 182 22.16 -10.18 13.25
CA LEU A 182 23.11 -11.17 12.73
C LEU A 182 22.67 -12.63 12.97
N ASP A 183 21.85 -12.87 14.00
CA ASP A 183 21.27 -14.18 14.31
C ASP A 183 19.97 -14.47 13.54
N GLY A 184 19.55 -13.57 12.64
CA GLY A 184 18.33 -13.70 11.83
C GLY A 184 17.04 -13.30 12.55
N THR A 185 17.10 -12.78 13.77
CA THR A 185 15.89 -12.26 14.44
C THR A 185 15.46 -10.93 13.85
N LYS A 186 14.15 -10.73 13.78
CA LYS A 186 13.56 -9.50 13.23
C LYS A 186 13.74 -8.32 14.19
N ILE A 187 14.10 -7.16 13.65
CA ILE A 187 14.16 -5.91 14.42
C ILE A 187 12.77 -5.27 14.41
N VAL A 188 12.23 -4.99 15.58
CA VAL A 188 10.96 -4.27 15.75
C VAL A 188 11.23 -2.77 15.61
N MET A 189 10.56 -2.12 14.65
CA MET A 189 10.67 -0.68 14.42
C MET A 189 9.50 0.05 15.06
N GLU A 190 9.76 1.21 15.65
CA GLU A 190 8.70 2.08 16.16
C GLU A 190 7.93 2.74 15.01
N ASP A 191 6.63 2.94 15.20
CA ASP A 191 5.80 3.67 14.24
C ASP A 191 6.28 5.12 14.08
N ILE A 192 6.36 5.57 12.83
CA ILE A 192 6.72 6.94 12.48
C ILE A 192 5.53 7.85 12.79
N GLU A 193 5.82 9.06 13.31
CA GLU A 193 4.82 10.08 13.55
C GLU A 193 5.16 11.34 12.73
N LEU A 194 4.19 11.83 11.95
CA LEU A 194 4.36 13.02 11.10
C LEU A 194 3.16 13.97 11.25
N PRO A 195 3.40 15.30 11.22
CA PRO A 195 2.35 16.29 11.15
C PRO A 195 1.76 16.36 9.74
N TYR A 196 0.43 16.55 9.67
CA TYR A 196 -0.29 16.76 8.41
C TYR A 196 -1.24 17.95 8.52
N PRO A 197 -1.48 18.69 7.41
CA PRO A 197 -2.49 19.72 7.36
C PRO A 197 -3.89 19.14 7.59
N ASN A 198 -4.81 19.97 8.10
CA ASN A 198 -6.23 19.61 8.16
C ASN A 198 -6.83 19.72 6.75
N LEU A 199 -7.12 18.57 6.13
CA LEU A 199 -7.61 18.47 4.75
C LEU A 199 -9.12 18.74 4.63
N SER A 200 -9.88 18.66 5.73
CA SER A 200 -11.33 18.96 5.73
C SER A 200 -11.66 20.41 5.40
N LYS A 201 -10.65 21.29 5.45
CA LYS A 201 -10.76 22.71 5.09
C LYS A 201 -10.75 22.98 3.59
N PHE A 202 -10.42 21.98 2.77
CA PHE A 202 -10.26 22.12 1.33
C PHE A 202 -11.44 21.50 0.58
N LYS A 203 -12.26 22.34 -0.04
CA LYS A 203 -13.49 21.94 -0.76
C LYS A 203 -13.27 20.91 -1.85
N ILE A 204 -12.08 20.86 -2.45
CA ILE A 204 -11.72 19.88 -3.48
C ILE A 204 -11.91 18.43 -3.03
N TYR A 205 -11.89 18.15 -1.73
CA TYR A 205 -12.09 16.82 -1.18
C TYR A 205 -13.52 16.54 -0.71
N THR A 206 -14.36 17.56 -0.57
CA THR A 206 -15.70 17.45 0.05
C THR A 206 -16.84 17.68 -0.91
N ASP A 207 -16.68 18.58 -1.89
CA ASP A 207 -17.77 19.02 -2.77
C ASP A 207 -17.95 18.12 -4.01
N GLY A 208 -17.12 17.10 -4.14
CA GLY A 208 -17.09 16.21 -5.33
C GLY A 208 -16.46 16.91 -6.55
N VAL A 209 -15.78 16.12 -7.37
CA VAL A 209 -15.34 16.55 -8.71
C VAL A 209 -16.41 16.21 -9.72
#